data_61d670a70918cca8ba797496c2eba914
#
_entry.id   61d670a70918cca8ba797496c2eba914
#
_cell.length_a   1.000
_cell.length_b   1.000
_cell.length_c   1.000
_cell.angle_alpha   90.00
_cell.angle_beta   90.00
_cell.angle_gamma   90.00
#
_symmetry.space_group_name_H-M   'P 1'
#
loop_
_entity.id
_entity.type
_entity.pdbx_description
1 polymer ?
#
loop_
_entity_poly.entity_id
_entity_poly.type
_entity_poly.pdbx_seq_one_letter_code
_entity_poly.pdbx_strand_id
1 'polypeptide(L)'
;MKLNETKKERNKKMKKKILAALTAGILTTGLLTGNVFAADTEVKGDENLKGEVYAFIAASLSNSMEDIQKDFNELYPNVTIYYSADSSGTLQTQIEEGARCDLFFSAADKQMDALTEEKLTKEDTVVDLLENKVVLIKPKDGETKVTGFENITDAENMALAGEDVPVGQYSREIFNNLGIMDDVNEMEINECKNVTDVLAAVSEGSNEVGVVYATDVASVADKVEIIAEAPADSLQTPVLYPVGLIEDKEASE
;
A
#
# COMPACT_ATOMS: atom_id res chain seq x y z
N MET A 1 20.94 0.61 -19.10
CA MET A 1 19.86 0.48 -20.10
C MET A 1 18.91 -0.67 -19.80
N LYS A 2 19.37 -1.89 -19.50
CA LYS A 2 18.48 -3.04 -19.17
C LYS A 2 17.65 -2.91 -17.89
N LEU A 3 18.13 -2.20 -16.84
CA LEU A 3 17.37 -2.00 -15.58
C LEU A 3 16.12 -1.11 -15.77
N ASN A 4 16.19 -0.11 -16.67
CA ASN A 4 15.06 0.79 -16.94
C ASN A 4 13.95 0.13 -17.76
N GLU A 5 14.29 -0.84 -18.63
CA GLU A 5 13.29 -1.58 -19.40
C GLU A 5 12.49 -2.54 -18.50
N THR A 6 13.17 -3.23 -17.56
CA THR A 6 12.49 -4.14 -16.61
C THR A 6 11.59 -3.39 -15.61
N LYS A 7 11.97 -2.18 -15.19
CA LYS A 7 11.14 -1.33 -14.32
C LYS A 7 9.90 -0.82 -15.06
N LYS A 8 10.04 -0.42 -16.32
CA LYS A 8 8.92 0.01 -17.16
C LYS A 8 7.93 -1.13 -17.46
N GLU A 9 8.43 -2.33 -17.69
CA GLU A 9 7.57 -3.51 -17.89
C GLU A 9 6.83 -3.93 -16.62
N ARG A 10 7.47 -3.88 -15.44
CA ARG A 10 6.82 -4.15 -14.15
C ARG A 10 5.72 -3.13 -13.87
N ASN A 11 6.00 -1.84 -14.03
CA ASN A 11 5.00 -0.79 -13.86
C ASN A 11 3.81 -0.96 -14.81
N LYS A 12 4.06 -1.34 -16.07
CA LYS A 12 2.99 -1.63 -17.03
C LYS A 12 2.14 -2.83 -16.63
N LYS A 13 2.76 -3.89 -16.07
CA LYS A 13 2.05 -5.07 -15.55
C LYS A 13 1.21 -4.74 -14.32
N MET A 14 1.76 -3.93 -13.41
CA MET A 14 1.08 -3.45 -12.21
C MET A 14 -0.15 -2.62 -12.55
N LYS A 15 0.00 -1.59 -13.38
CA LYS A 15 -1.11 -0.75 -13.84
C LYS A 15 -2.24 -1.58 -14.46
N LYS A 16 -1.91 -2.59 -15.28
CA LYS A 16 -2.91 -3.50 -15.88
C LYS A 16 -3.69 -4.30 -14.84
N LYS A 17 -3.03 -4.80 -13.78
CA LYS A 17 -3.70 -5.56 -12.71
C LYS A 17 -4.65 -4.70 -11.89
N ILE A 18 -4.21 -3.50 -11.49
CA ILE A 18 -5.05 -2.57 -10.74
C ILE A 18 -6.21 -2.08 -11.59
N LEU A 19 -5.99 -1.79 -12.86
CA LEU A 19 -7.05 -1.42 -13.79
C LEU A 19 -8.10 -2.53 -13.92
N ALA A 20 -7.68 -3.80 -13.95
CA ALA A 20 -8.58 -4.95 -13.96
C ALA A 20 -9.37 -5.08 -12.65
N ALA A 21 -8.77 -4.79 -11.50
CA ALA A 21 -9.46 -4.79 -10.21
C ALA A 21 -10.54 -3.70 -10.14
N LEU A 22 -10.23 -2.49 -10.61
CA LEU A 22 -11.19 -1.38 -10.67
C LEU A 22 -12.37 -1.70 -11.59
N THR A 23 -12.14 -2.40 -12.71
CA THR A 23 -13.23 -2.82 -13.62
C THR A 23 -14.10 -3.91 -13.01
N ALA A 24 -13.55 -4.80 -12.18
CA ALA A 24 -14.33 -5.83 -11.49
C ALA A 24 -15.34 -5.21 -10.51
N GLY A 25 -14.97 -4.13 -9.81
CA GLY A 25 -15.88 -3.40 -8.91
C GLY A 25 -17.11 -2.80 -9.60
N ILE A 26 -17.00 -2.47 -10.89
CA ILE A 26 -18.10 -1.86 -11.66
C ILE A 26 -19.07 -2.93 -12.24
N LEU A 27 -18.56 -4.13 -12.51
CA LEU A 27 -19.34 -5.20 -13.17
C LEU A 27 -20.25 -5.99 -12.21
N THR A 28 -20.17 -5.77 -10.91
CA THR A 28 -21.00 -6.49 -9.92
C THR A 28 -22.47 -6.06 -9.87
N THR A 29 -22.85 -5.01 -10.57
CA THR A 29 -24.27 -4.61 -10.76
C THR A 29 -24.98 -5.32 -11.92
N GLY A 30 -24.30 -6.22 -12.65
CA GLY A 30 -24.87 -6.97 -13.77
C GLY A 30 -24.18 -8.32 -13.94
N LEU A 31 -24.91 -9.40 -13.67
CA LEU A 31 -24.56 -10.81 -13.85
C LEU A 31 -23.49 -11.09 -14.94
N LEU A 32 -22.28 -11.51 -14.52
CA LEU A 32 -21.43 -12.40 -15.33
C LEU A 32 -20.45 -13.13 -14.40
N THR A 33 -20.74 -14.40 -14.14
CA THR A 33 -19.83 -15.37 -13.54
C THR A 33 -18.74 -15.73 -14.53
N GLY A 34 -17.49 -15.36 -14.25
CA GLY A 34 -16.36 -15.79 -15.05
C GLY A 34 -15.03 -15.36 -14.42
N ASN A 35 -14.15 -16.33 -14.14
CA ASN A 35 -12.79 -16.14 -13.68
C ASN A 35 -12.02 -15.13 -14.55
N VAL A 36 -11.81 -13.90 -14.10
CA VAL A 36 -11.18 -12.80 -14.88
C VAL A 36 -9.69 -12.61 -14.56
N PHE A 37 -9.04 -13.50 -13.82
CA PHE A 37 -7.66 -13.26 -13.33
C PHE A 37 -6.55 -13.99 -14.07
N ALA A 38 -6.75 -14.48 -15.30
CA ALA A 38 -5.65 -15.05 -16.08
C ALA A 38 -5.87 -14.90 -17.59
N ALA A 39 -5.61 -13.74 -18.14
CA ALA A 39 -5.22 -13.61 -19.55
C ALA A 39 -4.66 -12.19 -19.80
N ASP A 40 -3.73 -12.07 -20.75
CA ASP A 40 -3.34 -10.83 -21.43
C ASP A 40 -4.54 -10.26 -22.24
N THR A 41 -5.65 -10.02 -21.57
CA THR A 41 -6.83 -9.40 -22.18
C THR A 41 -6.56 -7.90 -22.28
N GLU A 42 -6.55 -7.41 -23.48
CA GLU A 42 -6.59 -5.97 -23.75
C GLU A 42 -7.87 -5.43 -23.11
N VAL A 43 -7.72 -4.62 -22.07
CA VAL A 43 -8.89 -4.00 -21.41
C VAL A 43 -9.49 -3.02 -22.43
N LYS A 44 -10.67 -3.37 -22.95
CA LYS A 44 -11.44 -2.49 -23.84
C LYS A 44 -12.29 -1.57 -22.98
N GLY A 45 -12.17 -0.27 -23.22
CA GLY A 45 -13.03 0.72 -22.58
C GLY A 45 -14.51 0.56 -23.01
N ASP A 46 -15.40 1.10 -22.17
CA ASP A 46 -16.83 1.21 -22.47
C ASP A 46 -17.32 2.62 -22.08
N GLU A 47 -17.55 3.45 -23.07
CA GLU A 47 -18.05 4.82 -22.88
C GLU A 47 -19.50 4.87 -22.38
N ASN A 48 -20.23 3.76 -22.44
CA ASN A 48 -21.61 3.70 -21.96
C ASN A 48 -21.70 3.32 -20.49
N LEU A 49 -20.64 2.71 -19.91
CA LEU A 49 -20.60 2.36 -18.52
C LEU A 49 -20.58 3.64 -17.67
N LYS A 50 -21.49 3.70 -16.68
CA LYS A 50 -21.65 4.83 -15.77
C LYS A 50 -21.75 4.32 -14.35
N GLY A 51 -21.22 5.07 -13.41
CA GLY A 51 -21.32 4.74 -12.00
C GLY A 51 -20.32 5.48 -11.16
N GLU A 52 -20.35 5.19 -9.88
CA GLU A 52 -19.41 5.69 -8.88
C GLU A 52 -18.75 4.50 -8.21
N VAL A 53 -17.45 4.60 -7.93
CA VAL A 53 -16.66 3.60 -7.20
C VAL A 53 -15.98 4.31 -6.04
N TYR A 54 -16.16 3.79 -4.84
CA TYR A 54 -15.50 4.26 -3.62
C TYR A 54 -14.36 3.28 -3.30
N ALA A 55 -13.14 3.70 -3.54
CA ALA A 55 -11.97 2.87 -3.33
C ALA A 55 -11.15 3.39 -2.13
N PHE A 56 -11.03 2.57 -1.11
CA PHE A 56 -10.15 2.81 0.01
C PHE A 56 -8.77 2.26 -0.32
N ILE A 57 -7.75 3.10 -0.25
CA ILE A 57 -6.39 2.75 -0.71
C ILE A 57 -5.36 3.03 0.38
N ALA A 58 -4.47 2.08 0.64
CA ALA A 58 -3.32 2.32 1.50
C ALA A 58 -2.55 3.56 1.03
N ALA A 59 -2.10 4.41 1.95
CA ALA A 59 -1.44 5.69 1.67
C ALA A 59 -0.25 5.57 0.70
N SER A 60 0.50 4.46 0.77
CA SER A 60 1.61 4.15 -0.14
C SER A 60 1.20 3.97 -1.61
N LEU A 61 -0.08 3.79 -1.90
CA LEU A 61 -0.61 3.63 -3.26
C LEU A 61 -1.05 4.95 -3.90
N SER A 62 -1.15 6.05 -3.14
CA SER A 62 -1.76 7.31 -3.59
C SER A 62 -1.24 7.79 -4.95
N ASN A 63 0.07 7.93 -5.11
CA ASN A 63 0.68 8.41 -6.36
C ASN A 63 0.40 7.47 -7.55
N SER A 64 0.44 6.15 -7.31
CA SER A 64 0.19 5.16 -8.36
C SER A 64 -1.28 5.14 -8.78
N MET A 65 -2.19 5.32 -7.82
CA MET A 65 -3.63 5.35 -8.07
C MET A 65 -4.07 6.59 -8.82
N GLU A 66 -3.44 7.76 -8.58
CA GLU A 66 -3.69 8.96 -9.39
C GLU A 66 -3.35 8.75 -10.87
N ASP A 67 -2.22 8.07 -11.15
CA ASP A 67 -1.84 7.76 -12.53
C ASP A 67 -2.76 6.72 -13.17
N ILE A 68 -3.19 5.72 -12.38
CA ILE A 68 -4.12 4.68 -12.84
C ILE A 68 -5.49 5.28 -13.11
N GLN A 69 -5.95 6.24 -12.31
CA GLN A 69 -7.22 6.93 -12.53
C GLN A 69 -7.24 7.66 -13.87
N LYS A 70 -6.14 8.28 -14.27
CA LYS A 70 -6.04 8.91 -15.59
C LYS A 70 -6.20 7.89 -16.71
N ASP A 71 -5.45 6.78 -16.64
CA ASP A 71 -5.55 5.70 -17.63
C ASP A 71 -6.96 5.05 -17.62
N PHE A 72 -7.60 4.94 -16.45
CA PHE A 72 -8.95 4.41 -16.30
C PHE A 72 -10.01 5.32 -16.92
N ASN A 73 -9.91 6.63 -16.68
CA ASN A 73 -10.87 7.61 -17.21
C ASN A 73 -10.82 7.73 -18.74
N GLU A 74 -9.69 7.40 -19.38
CA GLU A 74 -9.60 7.30 -20.85
C GLU A 74 -10.46 6.13 -21.37
N LEU A 75 -10.59 5.06 -20.61
CA LEU A 75 -11.34 3.85 -20.99
C LEU A 75 -12.82 3.93 -20.56
N TYR A 76 -13.10 4.58 -19.44
CA TYR A 76 -14.43 4.65 -18.80
C TYR A 76 -14.75 6.09 -18.39
N PRO A 77 -14.99 7.00 -19.35
CA PRO A 77 -15.11 8.44 -19.09
C PRO A 77 -16.32 8.84 -18.25
N ASN A 78 -17.31 7.96 -18.12
CA ASN A 78 -18.54 8.22 -17.38
C ASN A 78 -18.59 7.48 -16.02
N VAL A 79 -17.46 6.89 -15.58
CA VAL A 79 -17.30 6.31 -14.25
C VAL A 79 -16.47 7.25 -13.39
N THR A 80 -16.96 7.57 -12.20
CA THR A 80 -16.24 8.39 -11.23
C THR A 80 -15.65 7.49 -10.14
N ILE A 81 -14.36 7.61 -9.86
CA ILE A 81 -13.71 6.92 -8.75
C ILE A 81 -13.40 7.94 -7.66
N TYR A 82 -13.87 7.66 -6.45
CA TYR A 82 -13.56 8.43 -5.25
C TYR A 82 -12.54 7.65 -4.42
N TYR A 83 -11.35 8.21 -4.21
CA TYR A 83 -10.33 7.61 -3.36
C TYR A 83 -10.39 8.16 -1.94
N SER A 84 -10.30 7.26 -0.95
CA SER A 84 -9.96 7.57 0.42
C SER A 84 -8.60 6.94 0.72
N ALA A 85 -7.60 7.76 1.03
CA ALA A 85 -6.23 7.31 1.22
C ALA A 85 -5.78 7.55 2.66
N ASP A 86 -5.44 6.48 3.38
CA ASP A 86 -4.91 6.55 4.74
C ASP A 86 -4.13 5.25 5.07
N SER A 87 -3.75 5.06 6.35
CA SER A 87 -3.23 3.77 6.79
C SER A 87 -4.28 2.68 6.60
N SER A 88 -3.82 1.46 6.27
CA SER A 88 -4.77 0.35 6.09
C SER A 88 -5.55 0.03 7.36
N GLY A 89 -4.97 0.25 8.54
CA GLY A 89 -5.67 0.08 9.82
C GLY A 89 -6.78 1.10 10.02
N THR A 90 -6.53 2.39 9.72
CA THR A 90 -7.56 3.45 9.76
C THR A 90 -8.70 3.13 8.79
N LEU A 91 -8.37 2.71 7.55
CA LEU A 91 -9.37 2.38 6.54
C LEU A 91 -10.19 1.13 6.90
N GLN A 92 -9.55 0.11 7.49
CA GLN A 92 -10.23 -1.06 8.06
C GLN A 92 -11.27 -0.62 9.09
N THR A 93 -10.89 0.18 10.09
CA THR A 93 -11.81 0.69 11.11
C THR A 93 -12.98 1.46 10.50
N GLN A 94 -12.74 2.29 9.49
CA GLN A 94 -13.83 3.00 8.80
C GLN A 94 -14.80 2.06 8.10
N ILE A 95 -14.31 0.97 7.50
CA ILE A 95 -15.17 -0.07 6.88
C ILE A 95 -16.00 -0.79 7.95
N GLU A 96 -15.37 -1.18 9.07
CA GLU A 96 -16.04 -1.81 10.21
C GLU A 96 -17.15 -0.91 10.80
N GLU A 97 -16.91 0.42 10.82
CA GLU A 97 -17.88 1.44 11.24
C GLU A 97 -18.97 1.72 10.20
N GLY A 98 -18.92 1.09 9.03
CA GLY A 98 -19.95 1.20 7.99
C GLY A 98 -19.71 2.32 6.99
N ALA A 99 -18.50 2.82 6.84
CA ALA A 99 -18.18 3.75 5.76
C ALA A 99 -18.38 3.08 4.40
N ARG A 100 -18.97 3.82 3.44
CA ARG A 100 -19.16 3.33 2.08
C ARG A 100 -17.82 3.06 1.41
N CYS A 101 -17.59 1.81 1.06
CA CYS A 101 -16.39 1.34 0.38
C CYS A 101 -16.77 0.22 -0.57
N ASP A 102 -16.40 0.31 -1.84
CA ASP A 102 -16.64 -0.74 -2.84
C ASP A 102 -15.38 -1.62 -3.01
N LEU A 103 -14.18 -1.01 -2.90
CA LEU A 103 -12.89 -1.67 -3.07
C LEU A 103 -11.93 -1.24 -1.96
N PHE A 104 -11.29 -2.22 -1.33
CA PHE A 104 -10.24 -1.96 -0.36
C PHE A 104 -8.91 -2.51 -0.86
N PHE A 105 -7.88 -1.65 -0.91
CA PHE A 105 -6.49 -1.96 -1.23
C PHE A 105 -5.66 -1.82 0.03
N SER A 106 -5.33 -2.92 0.66
CA SER A 106 -4.52 -2.93 1.89
C SER A 106 -3.03 -3.06 1.57
N ALA A 107 -2.18 -2.56 2.48
CA ALA A 107 -0.73 -2.74 2.42
C ALA A 107 -0.24 -3.92 3.28
N ALA A 108 -1.17 -4.73 3.80
CA ALA A 108 -0.88 -5.99 4.49
C ALA A 108 -2.12 -6.89 4.49
N ASP A 109 -1.88 -8.20 4.58
CA ASP A 109 -2.94 -9.22 4.66
C ASP A 109 -3.76 -9.05 5.93
N LYS A 110 -3.13 -8.74 7.06
CA LYS A 110 -3.77 -8.66 8.38
C LYS A 110 -5.08 -7.85 8.38
N GLN A 111 -5.11 -6.69 7.72
CA GLN A 111 -6.30 -5.84 7.68
C GLN A 111 -7.37 -6.40 6.75
N MET A 112 -6.98 -7.03 5.66
CA MET A 112 -7.89 -7.68 4.74
C MET A 112 -8.48 -8.95 5.36
N ASP A 113 -7.66 -9.74 6.04
CA ASP A 113 -8.08 -10.95 6.75
C ASP A 113 -9.10 -10.63 7.84
N ALA A 114 -8.86 -9.57 8.62
CA ALA A 114 -9.80 -9.13 9.65
C ALA A 114 -11.19 -8.81 9.06
N LEU A 115 -11.24 -8.04 7.96
CA LEU A 115 -12.51 -7.75 7.28
C LEU A 115 -13.17 -9.02 6.69
N THR A 116 -12.36 -9.98 6.23
CA THR A 116 -12.85 -11.25 5.70
C THR A 116 -13.43 -12.15 6.81
N GLU A 117 -12.78 -12.22 7.96
CA GLU A 117 -13.27 -12.93 9.14
C GLU A 117 -14.61 -12.35 9.63
N GLU A 118 -14.78 -11.03 9.54
CA GLU A 118 -16.01 -10.32 9.86
C GLU A 118 -17.08 -10.38 8.76
N LYS A 119 -16.77 -11.04 7.62
CA LYS A 119 -17.66 -11.14 6.45
C LYS A 119 -18.03 -9.78 5.86
N LEU A 120 -17.07 -8.86 5.88
CA LEU A 120 -17.17 -7.55 5.25
C LEU A 120 -16.58 -7.51 3.84
N THR A 121 -15.90 -8.58 3.41
CA THR A 121 -15.45 -8.77 2.04
C THR A 121 -16.38 -9.70 1.28
N LYS A 122 -16.54 -9.49 -0.03
CA LYS A 122 -17.23 -10.44 -0.89
C LYS A 122 -16.42 -11.70 -1.04
N GLU A 123 -17.10 -12.85 -0.89
CA GLU A 123 -16.49 -14.16 -1.00
C GLU A 123 -15.73 -14.31 -2.35
N ASP A 124 -14.56 -14.93 -2.32
CA ASP A 124 -13.69 -15.21 -3.48
C ASP A 124 -13.21 -13.97 -4.26
N THR A 125 -13.30 -12.76 -3.69
CA THR A 125 -12.81 -11.54 -4.39
C THR A 125 -11.46 -11.03 -3.89
N VAL A 126 -10.99 -11.51 -2.74
CA VAL A 126 -9.70 -11.09 -2.19
C VAL A 126 -8.57 -11.74 -2.98
N VAL A 127 -7.63 -10.92 -3.45
CA VAL A 127 -6.45 -11.39 -4.20
C VAL A 127 -5.21 -10.59 -3.80
N ASP A 128 -4.07 -11.28 -3.72
CA ASP A 128 -2.77 -10.66 -3.54
C ASP A 128 -2.36 -9.98 -4.85
N LEU A 129 -2.46 -8.66 -4.87
CA LEU A 129 -2.27 -7.88 -6.09
C LEU A 129 -0.81 -7.55 -6.37
N LEU A 130 -0.06 -7.17 -5.32
CA LEU A 130 1.30 -6.64 -5.38
C LEU A 130 2.15 -7.22 -4.25
N GLU A 131 3.46 -7.19 -4.44
CA GLU A 131 4.47 -7.42 -3.42
C GLU A 131 5.37 -6.19 -3.31
N ASN A 132 5.78 -5.83 -2.10
CA ASN A 132 6.64 -4.70 -1.81
C ASN A 132 7.83 -5.13 -0.92
N LYS A 133 8.65 -4.15 -0.52
CA LYS A 133 9.78 -4.35 0.38
C LYS A 133 9.82 -3.24 1.40
N VAL A 134 10.16 -3.57 2.62
CA VAL A 134 10.45 -2.60 3.67
C VAL A 134 11.89 -2.13 3.52
N VAL A 135 12.09 -0.82 3.58
CA VAL A 135 13.41 -0.19 3.44
C VAL A 135 13.62 0.86 4.52
N LEU A 136 14.86 0.99 4.92
CA LEU A 136 15.35 2.05 5.79
C LEU A 136 15.89 3.19 4.92
N ILE A 137 15.44 4.42 5.20
CA ILE A 137 15.80 5.61 4.45
C ILE A 137 16.39 6.69 5.35
N LYS A 138 17.15 7.61 4.73
CA LYS A 138 17.63 8.86 5.31
C LYS A 138 17.42 10.02 4.35
N PRO A 139 17.52 11.29 4.79
CA PRO A 139 17.64 12.42 3.88
C PRO A 139 18.86 12.24 2.97
N LYS A 140 18.73 12.62 1.70
CA LYS A 140 19.78 12.40 0.69
C LYS A 140 21.12 13.02 1.06
N ASP A 141 21.07 14.24 1.61
CA ASP A 141 22.27 14.99 2.04
C ASP A 141 22.49 14.88 3.56
N GLY A 142 21.73 14.02 4.26
CA GLY A 142 21.85 13.79 5.69
C GLY A 142 23.02 12.86 6.00
N GLU A 143 23.71 13.12 7.11
CA GLU A 143 24.72 12.22 7.67
C GLU A 143 24.07 11.30 8.69
N THR A 144 24.45 10.03 8.70
CA THR A 144 24.05 9.04 9.70
C THR A 144 25.16 8.00 9.90
N LYS A 145 25.19 7.40 11.07
CA LYS A 145 26.04 6.23 11.37
C LYS A 145 25.33 4.92 11.05
N VAL A 146 24.03 4.99 10.77
CA VAL A 146 23.21 3.83 10.47
C VAL A 146 23.56 3.28 9.10
N THR A 147 23.81 1.97 9.02
CA THR A 147 24.18 1.26 7.79
C THR A 147 23.20 0.13 7.45
N GLY A 148 22.27 -0.19 8.36
CA GLY A 148 21.27 -1.23 8.19
C GLY A 148 20.28 -1.23 9.36
N PHE A 149 19.33 -2.15 9.30
CA PHE A 149 18.35 -2.32 10.38
C PHE A 149 18.99 -2.75 11.70
N GLU A 150 20.09 -3.51 11.63
CA GLU A 150 20.80 -4.07 12.80
C GLU A 150 21.41 -3.01 13.72
N ASN A 151 21.72 -1.83 13.16
CA ASN A 151 22.29 -0.72 13.92
C ASN A 151 21.47 0.57 13.82
N ILE A 152 20.14 0.44 13.63
CA ILE A 152 19.22 1.58 13.52
C ILE A 152 19.26 2.48 14.77
N THR A 153 19.58 1.90 15.93
CA THR A 153 19.71 2.59 17.21
C THR A 153 20.92 3.52 17.32
N ASP A 154 21.80 3.52 16.31
CA ASP A 154 22.88 4.52 16.20
C ASP A 154 22.36 5.88 15.70
N ALA A 155 21.11 5.95 15.21
CA ALA A 155 20.47 7.21 14.82
C ALA A 155 20.04 8.05 16.04
N GLU A 156 20.10 9.37 15.92
CA GLU A 156 19.64 10.30 16.96
C GLU A 156 18.10 10.22 17.14
N ASN A 157 17.36 10.07 16.04
CA ASN A 157 15.91 9.91 16.06
C ASN A 157 15.40 9.16 14.82
N MET A 158 14.18 8.64 14.89
CA MET A 158 13.56 7.88 13.82
C MET A 158 12.11 8.28 13.61
N ALA A 159 11.70 8.42 12.34
CA ALA A 159 10.28 8.42 11.97
C ALA A 159 9.79 6.99 11.79
N LEU A 160 8.75 6.60 12.53
CA LEU A 160 8.20 5.25 12.51
C LEU A 160 6.67 5.32 12.49
N ALA A 161 6.04 4.54 11.64
CA ALA A 161 4.58 4.47 11.62
C ALA A 161 4.02 3.73 12.85
N GLY A 162 2.81 4.09 13.27
CA GLY A 162 2.11 3.51 14.41
C GLY A 162 1.88 1.99 14.29
N GLU A 163 1.44 1.36 15.38
CA GLU A 163 1.25 -0.09 15.46
C GLU A 163 0.04 -0.60 14.66
N ASP A 164 -0.90 0.26 14.34
CA ASP A 164 -2.06 0.01 13.47
C ASP A 164 -1.74 0.17 11.98
N VAL A 165 -0.56 0.70 11.65
CA VAL A 165 -0.12 0.95 10.28
C VAL A 165 0.70 -0.25 9.78
N PRO A 166 0.40 -0.82 8.58
CA PRO A 166 1.12 -1.99 8.07
C PRO A 166 2.63 -1.88 8.09
N VAL A 167 3.22 -0.78 7.57
CA VAL A 167 4.69 -0.62 7.61
C VAL A 167 5.23 -0.52 9.04
N GLY A 168 4.47 0.02 9.98
CA GLY A 168 4.80 0.05 11.40
C GLY A 168 4.78 -1.35 12.01
N GLN A 169 3.85 -2.21 11.61
CA GLN A 169 3.78 -3.62 12.02
C GLN A 169 4.98 -4.41 11.50
N TYR A 170 5.27 -4.31 10.20
CA TYR A 170 6.45 -4.93 9.60
C TYR A 170 7.76 -4.44 10.22
N SER A 171 7.87 -3.14 10.52
CA SER A 171 9.06 -2.58 11.17
C SER A 171 9.30 -3.21 12.55
N ARG A 172 8.25 -3.32 13.36
CA ARG A 172 8.32 -3.93 14.69
C ARG A 172 8.61 -5.42 14.62
N GLU A 173 8.06 -6.14 13.64
CA GLU A 173 8.40 -7.54 13.37
C GLU A 173 9.90 -7.68 13.05
N ILE A 174 10.43 -6.82 12.15
CA ILE A 174 11.86 -6.79 11.82
C ILE A 174 12.71 -6.55 13.08
N PHE A 175 12.37 -5.53 13.87
CA PHE A 175 13.13 -5.22 15.09
C PHE A 175 13.09 -6.33 16.14
N ASN A 176 11.92 -6.99 16.30
CA ASN A 176 11.78 -8.15 17.18
C ASN A 176 12.62 -9.33 16.70
N ASN A 177 12.56 -9.65 15.39
CA ASN A 177 13.32 -10.76 14.82
C ASN A 177 14.85 -10.52 14.82
N LEU A 178 15.27 -9.25 14.77
CA LEU A 178 16.67 -8.85 14.97
C LEU A 178 17.08 -8.78 16.45
N GLY A 179 16.15 -8.86 17.39
CA GLY A 179 16.40 -8.80 18.82
C GLY A 179 16.79 -7.41 19.34
N ILE A 180 16.40 -6.35 18.64
CA ILE A 180 16.75 -4.95 18.96
C ILE A 180 15.54 -4.10 19.39
N MET A 181 14.34 -4.70 19.52
CA MET A 181 13.11 -3.95 19.80
C MET A 181 13.16 -3.18 21.11
N ASP A 182 13.79 -3.74 22.14
CA ASP A 182 13.94 -3.07 23.45
C ASP A 182 14.79 -1.80 23.31
N ASP A 183 15.89 -1.85 22.56
CA ASP A 183 16.76 -0.70 22.31
C ASP A 183 16.06 0.33 21.42
N VAL A 184 15.26 -0.10 20.45
CA VAL A 184 14.44 0.78 19.61
C VAL A 184 13.39 1.54 20.43
N ASN A 185 12.80 0.90 21.45
CA ASN A 185 11.83 1.57 22.35
C ASN A 185 12.46 2.66 23.21
N GLU A 186 13.79 2.68 23.36
CA GLU A 186 14.52 3.73 24.08
C GLU A 186 14.90 4.93 23.16
N MET A 187 14.74 4.80 21.84
CA MET A 187 15.02 5.86 20.87
C MET A 187 14.01 7.01 20.94
N GLU A 188 14.41 8.17 20.45
CA GLU A 188 13.48 9.24 20.11
C GLU A 188 12.71 8.89 18.83
N ILE A 189 11.45 8.46 18.99
CA ILE A 189 10.57 8.07 17.88
C ILE A 189 9.54 9.15 17.61
N ASN A 190 9.51 9.64 16.37
CA ASN A 190 8.40 10.40 15.83
C ASN A 190 7.37 9.42 15.25
N GLU A 191 6.30 9.15 16.01
CA GLU A 191 5.24 8.25 15.56
C GLU A 191 4.35 8.93 14.51
N CYS A 192 4.25 8.30 13.34
CA CYS A 192 3.54 8.77 12.18
C CYS A 192 2.24 7.99 11.95
N LYS A 193 1.21 8.67 11.45
CA LYS A 193 -0.12 8.07 11.23
C LYS A 193 -0.17 7.11 10.04
N ASN A 194 0.73 7.28 9.08
CA ASN A 194 0.83 6.45 7.88
C ASN A 194 2.24 6.54 7.29
N VAL A 195 2.52 5.75 6.26
CA VAL A 195 3.84 5.71 5.61
C VAL A 195 4.21 7.02 4.90
N THR A 196 3.24 7.75 4.41
CA THR A 196 3.47 9.04 3.72
C THR A 196 4.00 10.09 4.69
N ASP A 197 3.49 10.09 5.93
CA ASP A 197 3.98 10.98 6.98
C ASP A 197 5.42 10.63 7.39
N VAL A 198 5.78 9.31 7.45
CA VAL A 198 7.18 8.89 7.67
C VAL A 198 8.08 9.42 6.55
N LEU A 199 7.67 9.22 5.30
CA LEU A 199 8.42 9.67 4.13
C LEU A 199 8.62 11.19 4.14
N ALA A 200 7.57 11.96 4.50
CA ALA A 200 7.63 13.40 4.63
C ALA A 200 8.61 13.83 5.73
N ALA A 201 8.52 13.24 6.93
CA ALA A 201 9.39 13.56 8.06
C ALA A 201 10.87 13.38 7.74
N VAL A 202 11.24 12.32 7.00
CA VAL A 202 12.62 12.09 6.56
C VAL A 202 12.99 13.00 5.41
N SER A 203 12.13 13.13 4.38
CA SER A 203 12.45 13.96 3.20
C SER A 203 12.58 15.45 3.49
N GLU A 204 11.97 15.92 4.57
CA GLU A 204 12.06 17.29 5.08
C GLU A 204 13.19 17.48 6.11
N GLY A 205 13.90 16.41 6.48
CA GLY A 205 15.01 16.44 7.42
C GLY A 205 14.58 16.58 8.89
N SER A 206 13.32 16.31 9.21
CA SER A 206 12.82 16.33 10.59
C SER A 206 13.29 15.11 11.38
N ASN A 207 13.60 14.01 10.71
CA ASN A 207 14.14 12.80 11.29
C ASN A 207 15.38 12.32 10.51
N GLU A 208 16.34 11.73 11.25
CA GLU A 208 17.59 11.21 10.70
C GLU A 208 17.35 9.98 9.81
N VAL A 209 16.48 9.07 10.27
CA VAL A 209 16.12 7.86 9.55
C VAL A 209 14.61 7.62 9.62
N GLY A 210 14.11 6.73 8.75
CA GLY A 210 12.73 6.27 8.79
C GLY A 210 12.54 4.97 8.03
N VAL A 211 11.46 4.25 8.33
CA VAL A 211 11.12 2.98 7.69
C VAL A 211 9.89 3.16 6.81
N VAL A 212 10.04 2.85 5.52
CA VAL A 212 9.01 3.00 4.48
C VAL A 212 9.03 1.80 3.53
N TYR A 213 8.18 1.82 2.51
CA TYR A 213 8.28 0.85 1.43
C TYR A 213 9.19 1.33 0.31
N ALA A 214 9.83 0.40 -0.39
CA ALA A 214 10.74 0.72 -1.49
C ALA A 214 10.07 1.51 -2.64
N THR A 215 8.76 1.33 -2.82
CA THR A 215 7.97 2.05 -3.84
C THR A 215 7.76 3.51 -3.49
N ASP A 216 7.67 3.86 -2.19
CA ASP A 216 7.44 5.23 -1.73
C ASP A 216 8.62 6.15 -2.08
N VAL A 217 9.83 5.61 -1.98
CA VAL A 217 11.09 6.33 -2.31
C VAL A 217 11.10 6.86 -3.73
N ALA A 218 10.41 6.19 -4.66
CA ALA A 218 10.39 6.61 -6.06
C ALA A 218 9.80 8.01 -6.29
N SER A 219 8.90 8.45 -5.42
CA SER A 219 8.23 9.75 -5.50
C SER A 219 9.11 10.91 -5.02
N VAL A 220 10.12 10.63 -4.19
CA VAL A 220 11.01 11.61 -3.56
C VAL A 220 12.50 11.22 -3.67
N ALA A 221 12.88 10.52 -4.73
CA ALA A 221 14.23 10.00 -4.96
C ALA A 221 15.32 11.08 -5.06
N ASP A 222 14.93 12.32 -5.22
CA ASP A 222 15.79 13.51 -5.16
C ASP A 222 16.04 14.01 -3.73
N LYS A 223 15.22 13.61 -2.75
CA LYS A 223 15.26 14.07 -1.36
C LYS A 223 15.71 13.02 -0.35
N VAL A 224 15.53 11.74 -0.65
CA VAL A 224 15.91 10.65 0.24
C VAL A 224 16.75 9.59 -0.49
N GLU A 225 17.49 8.81 0.28
CA GLU A 225 18.16 7.61 -0.22
C GLU A 225 17.89 6.41 0.68
N ILE A 226 17.90 5.22 0.08
CA ILE A 226 17.76 3.95 0.80
C ILE A 226 19.12 3.60 1.39
N ILE A 227 19.15 3.37 2.72
CA ILE A 227 20.29 2.83 3.46
C ILE A 227 20.35 1.33 3.23
N ALA A 228 19.23 0.62 3.50
CA ALA A 228 19.15 -0.83 3.42
C ALA A 228 17.72 -1.31 3.12
N GLU A 229 17.58 -2.50 2.50
CA GLU A 229 16.35 -3.29 2.52
C GLU A 229 16.30 -4.12 3.81
N ALA A 230 15.11 -4.44 4.31
CA ALA A 230 14.93 -5.35 5.43
C ALA A 230 15.67 -6.69 5.17
N PRO A 231 16.36 -7.26 6.14
CA PRO A 231 17.01 -8.55 5.99
C PRO A 231 16.04 -9.64 5.56
N ALA A 232 16.45 -10.55 4.69
CA ALA A 232 15.60 -11.55 4.06
C ALA A 232 14.80 -12.42 5.05
N ASP A 233 15.39 -12.73 6.21
CA ASP A 233 14.80 -13.59 7.23
C ASP A 233 14.16 -12.79 8.39
N SER A 234 14.00 -11.48 8.23
CA SER A 234 13.45 -10.60 9.28
C SER A 234 11.93 -10.45 9.22
N LEU A 235 11.28 -10.98 8.20
CA LEU A 235 9.83 -11.06 8.05
C LEU A 235 9.40 -12.51 7.83
N GLN A 236 8.33 -12.95 8.48
CA GLN A 236 7.79 -14.32 8.34
C GLN A 236 7.07 -14.50 7.00
N THR A 237 6.43 -13.44 6.52
CA THR A 237 5.70 -13.42 5.25
C THR A 237 6.16 -12.26 4.38
N PRO A 238 6.09 -12.38 3.05
CA PRO A 238 6.36 -11.25 2.16
C PRO A 238 5.36 -10.11 2.42
N VAL A 239 5.76 -8.89 2.09
CA VAL A 239 4.89 -7.71 2.16
C VAL A 239 3.93 -7.76 0.98
N LEU A 240 2.70 -8.24 1.21
CA LEU A 240 1.65 -8.33 0.19
C LEU A 240 0.68 -7.16 0.28
N TYR A 241 0.11 -6.84 -0.86
CA TYR A 241 -0.94 -5.84 -1.01
C TYR A 241 -2.18 -6.53 -1.57
N PRO A 242 -3.05 -7.03 -0.71
CA PRO A 242 -4.31 -7.60 -1.14
C PRO A 242 -5.30 -6.51 -1.57
N VAL A 243 -6.20 -6.87 -2.48
CA VAL A 243 -7.38 -6.10 -2.84
C VAL A 243 -8.61 -6.99 -2.73
N GLY A 244 -9.71 -6.45 -2.21
CA GLY A 244 -10.99 -7.15 -2.11
C GLY A 244 -12.17 -6.21 -2.37
N LEU A 245 -13.27 -6.77 -2.84
CA LEU A 245 -14.56 -6.09 -2.86
C LEU A 245 -15.15 -6.12 -1.45
N ILE A 246 -15.71 -5.00 -1.02
CA ILE A 246 -16.38 -4.88 0.27
C ILE A 246 -17.88 -5.17 0.10
N GLU A 247 -18.45 -5.91 1.05
CA GLU A 247 -19.89 -6.17 1.08
C GLU A 247 -20.64 -4.92 1.49
N ASP A 248 -21.63 -4.56 0.69
CA ASP A 248 -22.56 -3.51 1.03
C ASP A 248 -23.65 -4.09 1.98
N LYS A 249 -23.57 -3.73 3.26
CA LYS A 249 -24.54 -4.18 4.27
C LYS A 249 -25.95 -3.65 4.01
N GLU A 250 -26.08 -2.52 3.28
CA GLU A 250 -27.39 -1.94 2.95
C GLU A 250 -28.06 -2.65 1.77
N ALA A 251 -27.28 -3.30 0.89
CA ALA A 251 -27.83 -4.05 -0.26
C ALA A 251 -28.34 -5.46 0.09
N SER A 252 -28.15 -5.92 1.32
CA SER A 252 -28.51 -7.27 1.78
C SER A 252 -29.83 -7.34 2.58
N GLU A 253 -30.56 -6.23 2.76
CA GLU A 253 -31.92 -6.14 3.30
C GLU A 253 -32.94 -5.89 2.14
#